data_1c1c4278ed22a0ae3810c18eb246fd0c
#
_entry.id   1c1c4278ed22a0ae3810c18eb246fd0c
#
_cell.length_a   1.000
_cell.length_b   1.000
_cell.length_c   1.000
_cell.angle_alpha   90.00
_cell.angle_beta   90.00
_cell.angle_gamma   90.00
#
_symmetry.space_group_name_H-M   'P 1'
#
loop_
_entity.id
_entity.type
_entity.pdbx_description
1 polymer ?
#
loop_
_entity_poly.entity_id
_entity_poly.type
_entity_poly.pdbx_seq_one_letter_code
_entity_poly.pdbx_strand_id
1 'polypeptide(L)'
;MTDKLFCTLFAAALAVADRDTFVSDWSLSSVWGDAPDADMPADRIDTLARLWDAAHLTIRDIRQHTGLSQAAFATRYCIPTRTLEDWERGARSCPDYLRLLLAQATGAYQRPRG
;
A
#
# COMPACT_ATOMS: atom_id res chain seq x y z
N MET A 1 10.80 8.34 7.70
CA MET A 1 10.44 8.55 6.26
C MET A 1 9.49 9.74 6.15
N THR A 2 9.83 10.69 5.30
CA THR A 2 8.96 11.85 5.07
C THR A 2 7.75 11.47 4.24
N ASP A 3 6.70 12.27 4.30
CA ASP A 3 5.51 12.07 3.47
C ASP A 3 5.85 12.12 1.98
N LYS A 4 6.72 13.05 1.61
CA LYS A 4 7.14 13.20 0.22
C LYS A 4 7.87 11.95 -0.28
N LEU A 5 8.78 11.41 0.51
CA LEU A 5 9.51 10.18 0.15
C LEU A 5 8.53 9.01 0.05
N PHE A 6 7.61 8.89 0.99
CA PHE A 6 6.60 7.85 0.96
C PHE A 6 5.79 7.91 -0.34
N CYS A 7 5.31 9.10 -0.71
CA CYS A 7 4.53 9.24 -1.95
C CYS A 7 5.34 8.87 -3.18
N THR A 8 6.61 9.23 -3.21
CA THR A 8 7.51 8.84 -4.31
C THR A 8 7.64 7.34 -4.41
N LEU A 9 7.87 6.67 -3.29
CA LEU A 9 8.03 5.22 -3.24
C LEU A 9 6.73 4.49 -3.56
N PHE A 10 5.60 5.01 -3.09
CA PHE A 10 4.30 4.41 -3.37
C PHE A 10 3.99 4.46 -4.86
N ALA A 11 4.21 5.59 -5.51
CA ALA A 11 4.02 5.73 -6.95
C ALA A 11 4.94 4.78 -7.72
N ALA A 12 6.20 4.65 -7.30
CA ALA A 12 7.14 3.73 -7.92
C ALA A 12 6.71 2.27 -7.74
N ALA A 13 6.21 1.93 -6.56
CA ALA A 13 5.75 0.57 -6.27
C ALA A 13 4.56 0.17 -7.14
N LEU A 14 3.64 1.10 -7.39
CA LEU A 14 2.50 0.87 -8.28
C LEU A 14 2.94 0.55 -9.70
N ALA A 15 4.05 1.13 -10.14
CA ALA A 15 4.54 0.99 -11.51
C ALA A 15 5.37 -0.28 -11.74
N VAL A 16 5.81 -0.97 -10.69
CA VAL A 16 6.69 -2.14 -10.79
C VAL A 16 5.92 -3.41 -10.41
N ALA A 17 5.78 -4.32 -11.36
CA ALA A 17 5.01 -5.55 -11.14
C ALA A 17 5.74 -6.58 -10.29
N ASP A 18 7.08 -6.51 -10.21
CA ASP A 18 7.88 -7.48 -9.48
C ASP A 18 8.37 -6.88 -8.15
N ARG A 19 7.99 -7.52 -7.06
CA ARG A 19 8.32 -7.10 -5.70
C ARG A 19 9.82 -7.01 -5.47
N ASP A 20 10.55 -8.05 -5.86
CA ASP A 20 11.99 -8.13 -5.61
C ASP A 20 12.75 -7.07 -6.42
N THR A 21 12.31 -6.80 -7.64
CA THR A 21 12.89 -5.74 -8.47
C THR A 21 12.71 -4.39 -7.80
N PHE A 22 11.51 -4.10 -7.30
CA PHE A 22 11.24 -2.84 -6.61
C PHE A 22 12.14 -2.69 -5.39
N VAL A 23 12.19 -3.71 -4.54
CA VAL A 23 12.99 -3.69 -3.31
C VAL A 23 14.47 -3.52 -3.64
N SER A 24 14.97 -4.27 -4.61
CA SER A 24 16.37 -4.22 -5.03
C SER A 24 16.75 -2.84 -5.55
N ASP A 25 15.92 -2.26 -6.43
CA ASP A 25 16.22 -0.98 -7.04
C ASP A 25 16.22 0.17 -6.01
N TRP A 26 15.27 0.14 -5.08
CA TRP A 26 15.10 1.26 -4.15
C TRP A 26 15.89 1.11 -2.85
N SER A 27 16.31 -0.08 -2.47
CA SER A 27 17.08 -0.28 -1.24
C SER A 27 18.43 0.43 -1.26
N LEU A 28 19.02 0.56 -2.45
CA LEU A 28 20.33 1.21 -2.65
C LEU A 28 20.19 2.62 -3.22
N SER A 29 18.97 3.14 -3.30
CA SER A 29 18.72 4.45 -3.90
C SER A 29 19.23 5.58 -3.02
N SER A 30 19.70 6.65 -3.67
CA SER A 30 20.14 7.88 -3.00
C SER A 30 18.98 8.63 -2.33
N VAL A 31 17.74 8.26 -2.58
CA VAL A 31 16.58 8.91 -1.93
C VAL A 31 16.60 8.76 -0.41
N TRP A 32 17.35 7.77 0.11
CA TRP A 32 17.50 7.58 1.56
C TRP A 32 18.47 8.59 2.19
N GLY A 33 19.13 9.39 1.36
CA GLY A 33 20.13 10.35 1.81
C GLY A 33 21.45 9.69 2.19
N ASP A 34 22.39 10.51 2.68
CA ASP A 34 23.71 10.06 3.13
C ASP A 34 23.67 9.48 4.53
N ALA A 35 22.52 9.01 4.98
CA ALA A 35 22.42 8.39 6.30
C ALA A 35 23.40 7.23 6.33
N PRO A 36 24.41 7.28 7.23
CA PRO A 36 25.41 6.23 7.30
C PRO A 36 24.83 4.98 7.95
N ASP A 37 23.61 4.64 7.60
CA ASP A 37 22.92 3.53 8.21
C ASP A 37 23.20 2.27 7.46
N ALA A 38 24.48 1.94 7.43
CA ALA A 38 24.90 0.59 7.19
C ALA A 38 24.19 -0.37 8.16
N ASP A 39 23.60 0.17 9.23
CA ASP A 39 22.92 -0.61 10.25
C ASP A 39 21.44 -0.85 9.92
N MET A 40 20.91 -0.21 8.89
CA MET A 40 19.47 -0.29 8.59
C MET A 40 19.11 -0.89 7.21
N PRO A 41 19.98 -1.67 6.52
CA PRO A 41 19.60 -2.25 5.23
C PRO A 41 18.41 -3.19 5.35
N ALA A 42 18.34 -3.93 6.47
CA ALA A 42 17.25 -4.87 6.73
C ALA A 42 15.92 -4.15 6.91
N ASP A 43 15.92 -3.02 7.63
CA ASP A 43 14.71 -2.23 7.84
C ASP A 43 14.24 -1.58 6.55
N ARG A 44 15.16 -1.10 5.72
CA ARG A 44 14.82 -0.55 4.41
C ARG A 44 14.18 -1.60 3.52
N ILE A 45 14.78 -2.77 3.46
CA ILE A 45 14.27 -3.89 2.66
C ILE A 45 12.87 -4.27 3.12
N ASP A 46 12.67 -4.45 4.42
CA ASP A 46 11.36 -4.79 4.98
C ASP A 46 10.34 -3.69 4.72
N THR A 47 10.73 -2.44 4.93
CA THR A 47 9.86 -1.28 4.69
C THR A 47 9.41 -1.22 3.23
N LEU A 48 10.34 -1.40 2.29
CA LEU A 48 10.05 -1.38 0.86
C LEU A 48 9.16 -2.56 0.46
N ALA A 49 9.43 -3.74 0.99
CA ALA A 49 8.64 -4.92 0.71
C ALA A 49 7.19 -4.75 1.16
N ARG A 50 6.99 -4.24 2.38
CA ARG A 50 5.65 -3.99 2.91
C ARG A 50 4.92 -2.89 2.15
N LEU A 51 5.65 -1.87 1.72
CA LEU A 51 5.08 -0.78 0.92
C LEU A 51 4.62 -1.30 -0.42
N TRP A 52 5.43 -2.13 -1.08
CA TRP A 52 5.05 -2.76 -2.33
C TRP A 52 3.80 -3.63 -2.15
N ASP A 53 3.76 -4.43 -1.09
CA ASP A 53 2.59 -5.26 -0.78
C ASP A 53 1.33 -4.39 -0.62
N ALA A 54 1.45 -3.27 0.10
CA ALA A 54 0.34 -2.34 0.29
C ALA A 54 -0.14 -1.72 -1.02
N ALA A 55 0.80 -1.34 -1.90
CA ALA A 55 0.48 -0.76 -3.20
C ALA A 55 -0.30 -1.74 -4.09
N HIS A 56 -0.08 -3.04 -3.90
CA HIS A 56 -0.70 -4.09 -4.70
C HIS A 56 -1.85 -4.83 -4.00
N LEU A 57 -2.28 -4.38 -2.81
CA LEU A 57 -3.47 -4.90 -2.17
C LEU A 57 -4.71 -4.58 -3.01
N THR A 58 -5.53 -5.60 -3.27
CA THR A 58 -6.83 -5.36 -3.89
C THR A 58 -7.81 -4.87 -2.84
N ILE A 59 -8.90 -4.24 -3.28
CA ILE A 59 -9.97 -3.82 -2.36
C ILE A 59 -10.58 -5.04 -1.64
N ARG A 60 -10.62 -6.18 -2.31
CA ARG A 60 -11.09 -7.43 -1.69
C ARG A 60 -10.14 -7.88 -0.57
N ASP A 61 -8.82 -7.81 -0.80
CA ASP A 61 -7.83 -8.15 0.22
C ASP A 61 -8.02 -7.30 1.47
N ILE A 62 -8.23 -6.00 1.28
CA ILE A 62 -8.45 -5.05 2.36
C ILE A 62 -9.71 -5.41 3.14
N ARG A 63 -10.80 -5.68 2.44
CA ARG A 63 -12.06 -6.09 3.07
C ARG A 63 -11.90 -7.41 3.82
N GLN A 64 -11.26 -8.40 3.21
CA GLN A 64 -11.05 -9.71 3.84
C GLN A 64 -10.24 -9.59 5.13
N HIS A 65 -9.31 -8.64 5.20
CA HIS A 65 -8.56 -8.37 6.41
C HIS A 65 -9.49 -8.00 7.59
N THR A 66 -10.60 -7.33 7.31
CA THR A 66 -11.57 -6.93 8.33
C THR A 66 -12.52 -8.05 8.76
N GLY A 67 -12.68 -9.09 7.95
CA GLY A 67 -13.67 -10.13 8.16
C GLY A 67 -15.10 -9.70 7.85
N LEU A 68 -15.32 -8.50 7.33
CA LEU A 68 -16.64 -7.98 7.04
C LEU A 68 -17.15 -8.46 5.67
N SER A 69 -18.47 -8.61 5.56
CA SER A 69 -19.13 -8.81 4.27
C SER A 69 -19.04 -7.54 3.41
N GLN A 70 -19.38 -7.65 2.12
CA GLN A 70 -19.43 -6.47 1.25
C GLN A 70 -20.38 -5.42 1.80
N ALA A 71 -21.58 -5.83 2.20
CA ALA A 71 -22.57 -4.89 2.72
C ALA A 71 -22.10 -4.21 4.01
N ALA A 72 -21.53 -4.96 4.93
CA ALA A 72 -21.03 -4.42 6.20
C ALA A 72 -19.85 -3.49 5.99
N PHE A 73 -18.92 -3.85 5.12
CA PHE A 73 -17.76 -3.02 4.79
C PHE A 73 -18.20 -1.71 4.14
N ALA A 74 -19.10 -1.79 3.16
CA ALA A 74 -19.63 -0.61 2.48
C ALA A 74 -20.32 0.34 3.47
N THR A 75 -21.13 -0.19 4.36
CA THR A 75 -21.82 0.61 5.39
C THR A 75 -20.82 1.27 6.33
N ARG A 76 -19.81 0.52 6.77
CA ARG A 76 -18.81 1.04 7.73
C ARG A 76 -18.05 2.23 7.17
N TYR A 77 -17.73 2.22 5.88
CA TYR A 77 -16.91 3.26 5.26
C TYR A 77 -17.72 4.20 4.35
N CYS A 78 -19.05 4.10 4.41
CA CYS A 78 -19.97 4.94 3.63
C CYS A 78 -19.70 4.87 2.12
N ILE A 79 -19.36 3.67 1.66
CA ILE A 79 -19.16 3.39 0.25
C ILE A 79 -20.48 2.83 -0.30
N PRO A 80 -20.98 3.35 -1.43
CA PRO A 80 -22.14 2.71 -2.06
C PRO A 80 -21.84 1.23 -2.34
N THR A 81 -22.75 0.35 -1.92
CA THR A 81 -22.54 -1.10 -2.07
C THR A 81 -22.23 -1.48 -3.52
N ARG A 82 -22.93 -0.87 -4.47
CA ARG A 82 -22.71 -1.13 -5.90
C ARG A 82 -21.28 -0.75 -6.31
N THR A 83 -20.77 0.36 -5.80
CA THR A 83 -19.39 0.80 -6.09
C THR A 83 -18.39 -0.24 -5.58
N LEU A 84 -18.56 -0.73 -4.36
CA LEU A 84 -17.68 -1.75 -3.81
C LEU A 84 -17.75 -3.05 -4.63
N GLU A 85 -18.94 -3.47 -5.00
CA GLU A 85 -19.12 -4.65 -5.85
C GLU A 85 -18.39 -4.49 -7.18
N ASP A 86 -18.53 -3.31 -7.80
CA ASP A 86 -17.87 -3.01 -9.08
C ASP A 86 -16.34 -3.02 -8.96
N TRP A 87 -15.81 -2.51 -7.85
CA TRP A 87 -14.37 -2.57 -7.59
C TRP A 87 -13.89 -4.00 -7.44
N GLU A 88 -14.61 -4.84 -6.69
CA GLU A 88 -14.17 -6.21 -6.42
C GLU A 88 -14.27 -7.11 -7.64
N ARG A 89 -15.24 -6.88 -8.51
CA ARG A 89 -15.38 -7.67 -9.74
C ARG A 89 -14.59 -7.10 -10.93
N GLY A 90 -13.92 -5.96 -10.75
CA GLY A 90 -13.11 -5.36 -11.80
C GLY A 90 -13.87 -4.53 -12.82
N ALA A 91 -15.16 -4.25 -12.60
CA ALA A 91 -15.96 -3.40 -13.50
C ALA A 91 -15.54 -1.94 -13.41
N ARG A 92 -14.99 -1.52 -12.27
CA ARG A 92 -14.43 -0.19 -12.03
C ARG A 92 -13.15 -0.35 -11.22
N SER A 93 -12.21 0.57 -11.41
CA SER A 93 -10.98 0.60 -10.63
C SER A 93 -11.15 1.50 -9.42
N CYS A 94 -10.82 0.99 -8.24
CA CYS A 94 -10.70 1.82 -7.06
C CYS A 94 -9.44 2.69 -7.19
N PRO A 95 -9.53 4.01 -6.98
CA PRO A 95 -8.34 4.86 -7.03
C PRO A 95 -7.25 4.38 -6.09
N ASP A 96 -6.00 4.46 -6.53
CA ASP A 96 -4.86 3.96 -5.74
C ASP A 96 -4.77 4.62 -4.37
N TYR A 97 -4.95 5.94 -4.31
CA TYR A 97 -4.90 6.65 -3.03
C TYR A 97 -6.02 6.21 -2.08
N LEU A 98 -7.19 5.85 -2.60
CA LEU A 98 -8.32 5.40 -1.79
C LEU A 98 -8.06 4.00 -1.24
N ARG A 99 -7.49 3.10 -2.05
CA ARG A 99 -7.05 1.79 -1.57
C ARG A 99 -6.03 1.94 -0.44
N LEU A 100 -5.07 2.85 -0.60
CA LEU A 100 -4.09 3.14 0.45
C LEU A 100 -4.76 3.62 1.72
N LEU A 101 -5.68 4.59 1.61
CA LEU A 101 -6.40 5.12 2.78
C LEU A 101 -7.21 4.02 3.48
N LEU A 102 -7.90 3.18 2.72
CA LEU A 102 -8.67 2.08 3.29
C LEU A 102 -7.76 1.02 3.91
N ALA A 103 -6.61 0.73 3.30
CA ALA A 103 -5.65 -0.20 3.88
C ALA A 103 -5.16 0.30 5.25
N GLN A 104 -4.90 1.59 5.38
CA GLN A 104 -4.49 2.19 6.65
C GLN A 104 -5.66 2.22 7.66
N ALA A 105 -6.86 2.61 7.22
CA ALA A 105 -8.02 2.69 8.09
C ALA A 105 -8.42 1.33 8.67
N THR A 106 -8.25 0.27 7.91
CA THR A 106 -8.61 -1.10 8.33
C THR A 106 -7.51 -1.80 9.12
N GLY A 107 -6.30 -1.25 9.14
CA GLY A 107 -5.14 -1.90 9.72
C GLY A 107 -4.47 -2.92 8.81
N ALA A 108 -4.92 -3.06 7.56
CA ALA A 108 -4.28 -3.97 6.59
C ALA A 108 -2.85 -3.52 6.26
N TYR A 109 -2.59 -2.22 6.39
CA TYR A 109 -1.27 -1.65 6.21
C TYR A 109 -1.02 -0.56 7.24
N GLN A 110 0.18 -0.55 7.80
CA GLN A 110 0.61 0.51 8.70
C GLN A 110 1.80 1.24 8.06
N ARG A 111 1.58 2.52 7.77
CA ARG A 111 2.61 3.36 7.16
C ARG A 111 3.82 3.50 8.09
N PRO A 112 5.06 3.44 7.57
CA PRO A 112 6.24 3.61 8.41
C PRO A 112 6.23 4.97 9.08
N ARG A 113 6.61 4.98 10.36
CA ARG A 113 6.81 6.21 11.13
C ARG A 113 8.13 6.84 10.71
N GLY A 114 8.13 8.12 10.66
CA GLY A 114 9.35 8.75 10.29
C GLY A 114 9.49 10.16 10.51
#